data_10031d55b243b9c3f2460a3f4a3142c6
#
_entry.id   10031d55b243b9c3f2460a3f4a3142c6
#
_cell.length_a   1.000
_cell.length_b   1.000
_cell.length_c   1.000
_cell.angle_alpha   90.00
_cell.angle_beta   90.00
_cell.angle_gamma   90.00
#
_symmetry.space_group_name_H-M   'P 1'
#
loop_
_entity.id
_entity.type
_entity.pdbx_description
1 polymer ?
#
loop_
_entity_poly.entity_id
_entity_poly.type
_entity_poly.pdbx_seq_one_letter_code
_entity_poly.pdbx_strand_id
1 'polypeptide(L)'
;MPKLAVAFIGTNKYLDFLPSWHESCEKYLAPGCEKRYLVFTDGELEGIPDNITPYYQEHLPWPYITLYRFATLLRASEEIQKYDYFLFLDADMILVDEVKPEDIF
;
A
#
# COMPACT_ATOMS: atom_id res chain seq x y z
N MET A 1 12.04 -12.19 -11.28
CA MET A 1 11.17 -11.03 -11.29
C MET A 1 11.42 -10.17 -10.06
N PRO A 2 11.44 -8.85 -10.18
CA PRO A 2 11.57 -7.98 -9.02
C PRO A 2 10.41 -8.15 -8.05
N LYS A 3 10.69 -7.89 -6.79
CA LYS A 3 9.69 -7.90 -5.72
C LYS A 3 9.37 -6.47 -5.32
N LEU A 4 8.08 -6.16 -5.24
CA LEU A 4 7.61 -4.84 -4.88
C LEU A 4 6.93 -4.83 -3.52
N ALA A 5 7.23 -3.80 -2.73
CA ALA A 5 6.43 -3.46 -1.55
C ALA A 5 5.60 -2.23 -1.92
N VAL A 6 4.29 -2.31 -1.69
CA VAL A 6 3.35 -1.24 -2.04
C VAL A 6 2.63 -0.82 -0.77
N ALA A 7 2.72 0.45 -0.42
CA ALA A 7 2.14 0.95 0.83
C ALA A 7 0.80 1.65 0.61
N PHE A 8 -0.11 1.41 1.55
CA PHE A 8 -1.42 2.03 1.64
C PHE A 8 -1.56 2.63 3.04
N ILE A 9 -1.89 3.89 3.13
CA ILE A 9 -2.23 4.53 4.40
C ILE A 9 -3.68 4.97 4.32
N GLY A 10 -4.56 4.28 5.06
CA GLY A 10 -5.97 4.60 5.04
C GLY A 10 -6.58 4.39 6.40
N THR A 11 -6.96 5.49 7.06
CA THR A 11 -7.60 5.47 8.36
C THR A 11 -9.03 5.97 8.24
N ASN A 12 -9.87 5.63 9.23
CA ASN A 12 -11.26 6.03 9.25
C ASN A 12 -11.96 5.55 7.97
N LYS A 13 -12.72 6.42 7.30
CA LYS A 13 -13.47 6.05 6.10
C LYS A 13 -12.58 5.70 4.89
N TYR A 14 -11.31 6.12 4.90
CA TYR A 14 -10.41 5.80 3.79
C TYR A 14 -10.10 4.30 3.70
N LEU A 15 -10.29 3.55 4.78
CA LEU A 15 -10.12 2.11 4.75
C LEU A 15 -11.12 1.44 3.79
N ASP A 16 -12.26 2.06 3.54
CA ASP A 16 -13.25 1.55 2.61
C ASP A 16 -12.73 1.46 1.18
N PHE A 17 -11.68 2.20 0.84
CA PHE A 17 -11.06 2.13 -0.47
C PHE A 17 -10.14 0.92 -0.65
N LEU A 18 -9.77 0.23 0.43
CA LEU A 18 -8.78 -0.85 0.35
C LEU A 18 -9.15 -1.96 -0.64
N PRO A 19 -10.38 -2.50 -0.63
CA PRO A 19 -10.69 -3.59 -1.56
C PRO A 19 -10.51 -3.20 -3.03
N SER A 20 -11.02 -2.04 -3.43
CA SER A 20 -10.89 -1.56 -4.80
C SER A 20 -9.44 -1.21 -5.15
N TRP A 21 -8.74 -0.59 -4.19
CA TRP A 21 -7.33 -0.23 -4.34
C TRP A 21 -6.48 -1.49 -4.56
N HIS A 22 -6.66 -2.49 -3.70
CA HIS A 22 -5.92 -3.74 -3.79
C HIS A 22 -6.21 -4.47 -5.09
N GLU A 23 -7.49 -4.56 -5.47
CA GLU A 23 -7.89 -5.23 -6.71
C GLU A 23 -7.25 -4.55 -7.92
N SER A 24 -7.27 -3.21 -7.97
CA SER A 24 -6.69 -2.49 -9.09
C SER A 24 -5.17 -2.69 -9.17
N CYS A 25 -4.48 -2.73 -8.03
CA CYS A 25 -3.06 -2.98 -8.00
C CYS A 25 -2.73 -4.41 -8.45
N GLU A 26 -3.50 -5.40 -8.00
CA GLU A 26 -3.28 -6.77 -8.42
C GLU A 26 -3.48 -6.95 -9.91
N LYS A 27 -4.44 -6.24 -10.48
CA LYS A 27 -4.78 -6.35 -11.90
C LYS A 27 -3.80 -5.59 -12.79
N TYR A 28 -3.39 -4.40 -12.37
CA TYR A 28 -2.70 -3.47 -13.28
C TYR A 28 -1.26 -3.14 -12.90
N LEU A 29 -0.89 -3.28 -11.62
CA LEU A 29 0.45 -2.86 -11.20
C LEU A 29 1.46 -3.97 -11.43
N ALA A 30 2.40 -3.73 -12.36
CA ALA A 30 3.50 -4.65 -12.66
C ALA A 30 3.05 -6.11 -12.68
N PRO A 31 2.15 -6.50 -13.61
CA PRO A 31 1.67 -7.87 -13.67
C PRO A 31 2.83 -8.87 -13.76
N GLY A 32 2.72 -9.97 -13.01
CA GLY A 32 3.75 -10.99 -12.98
C GLY A 32 4.82 -10.79 -11.93
N CYS A 33 4.92 -9.60 -11.32
CA CYS A 33 5.86 -9.36 -10.23
C CYS A 33 5.23 -9.75 -8.89
N GLU A 34 6.07 -10.23 -7.96
CA GLU A 34 5.63 -10.49 -6.60
C GLU A 34 5.40 -9.16 -5.90
N LYS A 35 4.24 -9.01 -5.24
CA LYS A 35 3.86 -7.79 -4.55
C LYS A 35 3.44 -8.09 -3.12
N ARG A 36 3.89 -7.26 -2.19
CA ARG A 36 3.45 -7.28 -0.79
C ARG A 36 2.86 -5.91 -0.48
N TYR A 37 1.65 -5.90 0.06
CA TYR A 37 0.96 -4.66 0.38
C TYR A 37 1.08 -4.39 1.87
N LEU A 38 1.64 -3.24 2.21
CA LEU A 38 1.82 -2.79 3.60
C LEU A 38 0.69 -1.81 3.90
N VAL A 39 -0.28 -2.24 4.71
CA VAL A 39 -1.50 -1.48 4.93
C VAL A 39 -1.49 -0.89 6.33
N PHE A 40 -1.41 0.43 6.40
CA PHE A 40 -1.40 1.20 7.64
C PHE A 40 -2.82 1.74 7.88
N THR A 41 -3.48 1.28 8.94
CA THR A 41 -4.87 1.63 9.18
C THR A 41 -5.19 1.57 10.68
N ASP A 42 -6.21 2.31 11.09
CA ASP A 42 -6.74 2.25 12.46
C ASP A 42 -7.83 1.19 12.62
N GLY A 43 -8.24 0.56 11.52
CA GLY A 43 -9.27 -0.46 11.55
C GLY A 43 -8.71 -1.87 11.64
N GLU A 44 -9.59 -2.82 11.93
CA GLU A 44 -9.24 -4.23 11.92
C GLU A 44 -9.49 -4.80 10.52
N LEU A 45 -8.57 -5.65 10.07
CA LEU A 45 -8.68 -6.30 8.77
C LEU A 45 -8.99 -7.78 8.99
N GLU A 46 -10.10 -8.24 8.40
CA GLU A 46 -10.52 -9.65 8.48
C GLU A 46 -10.60 -10.23 7.06
N GLY A 47 -10.24 -11.51 6.95
CA GLY A 47 -10.34 -12.20 5.66
C GLY A 47 -9.48 -11.59 4.57
N ILE A 48 -8.35 -11.00 4.95
CA ILE A 48 -7.47 -10.31 3.99
C ILE A 48 -6.65 -11.32 3.19
N PRO A 49 -6.28 -10.97 1.93
CA PRO A 49 -5.37 -11.79 1.15
C PRO A 49 -4.01 -11.97 1.81
N ASP A 50 -3.33 -13.07 1.47
CA ASP A 50 -2.05 -13.42 2.08
C ASP A 50 -0.95 -12.41 1.80
N ASN A 51 -1.08 -11.62 0.75
CA ASN A 51 -0.05 -10.66 0.37
C ASN A 51 -0.23 -9.28 1.01
N ILE A 52 -1.14 -9.16 1.99
CA ILE A 52 -1.32 -7.93 2.77
C ILE A 52 -0.75 -8.12 4.17
N THR A 53 0.11 -7.18 4.59
CA THR A 53 0.63 -7.11 5.95
C THR A 53 0.07 -5.87 6.63
N PRO A 54 -0.75 -6.02 7.66
CA PRO A 54 -1.36 -4.87 8.33
C PRO A 54 -0.42 -4.24 9.36
N TYR A 55 -0.51 -2.92 9.48
CA TYR A 55 0.17 -2.13 10.52
C TYR A 55 -0.86 -1.20 11.14
N TYR A 56 -0.79 -1.00 12.44
CA TYR A 56 -1.67 -0.04 13.09
C TYR A 56 -1.18 1.37 12.84
N GLN A 57 -2.10 2.26 12.47
CA GLN A 57 -1.86 3.69 12.35
C GLN A 57 -3.09 4.42 12.87
N GLU A 58 -2.92 5.25 13.90
CA GLU A 58 -4.04 6.04 14.40
C GLU A 58 -4.48 7.07 13.37
N HIS A 59 -5.76 7.42 13.41
CA HIS A 59 -6.28 8.45 12.51
C HIS A 59 -5.74 9.81 12.89
N LEU A 60 -5.06 10.45 11.94
CA LEU A 60 -4.58 11.83 12.08
C LEU A 60 -5.37 12.70 11.13
N PRO A 61 -5.99 13.80 11.59
CA PRO A 61 -6.73 14.67 10.68
C PRO A 61 -5.77 15.40 9.73
N TRP A 62 -6.30 15.76 8.56
CA TRP A 62 -5.54 16.58 7.62
C TRP A 62 -5.20 17.93 8.27
N PRO A 63 -4.00 18.47 8.12
CA PRO A 63 -2.92 17.98 7.25
C PRO A 63 -1.92 17.03 7.93
N TYR A 64 -2.13 16.64 9.16
CA TYR A 64 -1.15 15.87 9.94
C TYR A 64 -0.86 14.51 9.34
N ILE A 65 -1.87 13.82 8.82
CA ILE A 65 -1.67 12.50 8.20
C ILE A 65 -0.69 12.60 7.01
N THR A 66 -0.78 13.68 6.26
CA THR A 66 0.13 13.91 5.13
C THR A 66 1.54 14.27 5.61
N LEU A 67 1.63 15.13 6.63
CA LEU A 67 2.93 15.59 7.15
C LEU A 67 3.71 14.44 7.79
N TYR A 68 3.03 13.49 8.43
CA TYR A 68 3.68 12.39 9.12
C TYR A 68 3.78 11.12 8.27
N ARG A 69 3.47 11.20 6.99
CA ARG A 69 3.50 10.05 6.08
C ARG A 69 4.83 9.30 6.13
N PHE A 70 5.93 10.01 6.04
CA PHE A 70 7.24 9.35 6.01
C PHE A 70 7.57 8.67 7.35
N ALA A 71 7.18 9.29 8.47
CA ALA A 71 7.38 8.67 9.77
C ALA A 71 6.57 7.37 9.88
N THR A 72 5.36 7.36 9.36
CA THR A 72 4.52 6.16 9.32
C THR A 72 5.20 5.05 8.51
N LEU A 73 5.67 5.38 7.32
CA LEU A 73 6.31 4.41 6.43
C LEU A 73 7.61 3.85 6.99
N LEU A 74 8.36 4.66 7.75
CA LEU A 74 9.61 4.22 8.35
C LEU A 74 9.42 3.09 9.36
N ARG A 75 8.24 2.95 9.94
CA ARG A 75 7.96 1.86 10.87
C ARG A 75 8.03 0.48 10.20
N ALA A 76 7.88 0.43 8.89
CA ALA A 76 7.96 -0.80 8.12
C ALA A 76 9.30 -0.95 7.39
N SER A 77 10.32 -0.18 7.78
CA SER A 77 11.59 -0.15 7.04
C SER A 77 12.26 -1.51 6.94
N GLU A 78 12.20 -2.33 7.99
CA GLU A 78 12.78 -3.68 7.96
C GLU A 78 12.10 -4.57 6.92
N GLU A 79 10.77 -4.47 6.82
CA GLU A 79 10.02 -5.24 5.84
C GLU A 79 10.30 -4.72 4.42
N ILE A 80 10.32 -3.40 4.26
CA ILE A 80 10.56 -2.77 2.96
C ILE A 80 11.91 -3.18 2.37
N GLN A 81 12.94 -3.33 3.23
CA GLN A 81 14.29 -3.69 2.79
C GLN A 81 14.38 -5.08 2.15
N LYS A 82 13.38 -5.92 2.37
CA LYS A 82 13.34 -7.27 1.77
C LYS A 82 12.91 -7.25 0.31
N TYR A 83 12.48 -6.09 -0.18
CA TYR A 83 11.93 -5.95 -1.53
C TYR A 83 12.85 -5.11 -2.39
N ASP A 84 12.77 -5.30 -3.70
CA ASP A 84 13.63 -4.59 -4.66
C ASP A 84 13.19 -3.15 -4.86
N TYR A 85 11.88 -2.91 -4.78
CA TYR A 85 11.31 -1.59 -5.00
C TYR A 85 10.19 -1.33 -4.01
N PHE A 86 10.03 -0.06 -3.66
CA PHE A 86 8.97 0.40 -2.75
C PHE A 86 8.16 1.48 -3.43
N LEU A 87 6.82 1.34 -3.40
CA LEU A 87 5.90 2.31 -3.96
C LEU A 87 4.89 2.72 -2.90
N PHE A 88 4.56 4.00 -2.85
CA PHE A 88 3.44 4.50 -2.06
C PHE A 88 2.36 4.99 -3.01
N LEU A 89 1.14 4.48 -2.86
CA LEU A 89 -0.01 4.89 -3.65
C LEU A 89 -1.09 5.38 -2.70
N ASP A 90 -1.66 6.56 -2.99
CA ASP A 90 -2.71 7.13 -2.16
C ASP A 90 -3.93 6.22 -2.07
N ALA A 91 -4.61 6.24 -0.92
CA ALA A 91 -5.74 5.36 -0.64
C ALA A 91 -6.90 5.56 -1.61
N ASP A 92 -7.11 6.77 -2.09
CA ASP A 92 -8.19 7.10 -3.03
C ASP A 92 -7.81 6.91 -4.49
N MET A 93 -6.63 6.34 -4.74
CA MET A 93 -6.13 6.10 -6.09
C MET A 93 -6.52 4.71 -6.56
N ILE A 94 -7.02 4.60 -7.78
CA ILE A 94 -7.36 3.33 -8.39
C ILE A 94 -6.71 3.27 -9.76
N LEU A 95 -5.96 2.20 -10.03
CA LEU A 95 -5.34 2.01 -11.34
C LEU A 95 -6.41 1.57 -12.34
N VAL A 96 -6.39 2.18 -13.51
CA VAL A 96 -7.37 1.91 -14.57
C VAL A 96 -6.73 1.31 -15.81
N ASP A 97 -5.40 1.23 -15.85
CA ASP A 97 -4.66 0.64 -16.96
C ASP A 97 -3.35 0.07 -16.44
N GLU A 98 -2.74 -0.79 -17.23
CA GLU A 98 -1.54 -1.52 -16.85
C GLU A 98 -0.35 -0.60 -16.64
N VAL A 99 0.33 -0.78 -15.50
CA VAL A 99 1.63 -0.17 -15.23
C VAL A 99 2.65 -1.29 -15.33
N LYS A 100 3.41 -1.29 -16.41
CA LYS A 100 4.34 -2.39 -16.71
C LYS A 100 5.58 -2.28 -15.83
N PRO A 101 6.27 -3.41 -15.56
CA PRO A 101 7.51 -3.37 -14.79
C PRO A 101 8.52 -2.37 -15.36
N GLU A 102 8.65 -2.29 -16.69
CA GLU A 102 9.59 -1.37 -17.32
C GLU A 102 9.22 0.12 -17.15
N ASP A 103 7.97 0.40 -16.77
CA ASP A 103 7.56 1.78 -16.45
C ASP A 103 8.02 2.21 -15.06
N ILE A 104 8.36 1.24 -14.20
CA ILE A 104 8.78 1.48 -12.82
C ILE A 104 10.31 1.39 -12.68
N PHE A 105 10.91 0.46 -13.39
CA PHE A 105 12.34 0.08 -13.21
C PHE A 105 13.25 0.65 -14.28
#